data_2ebc0502c1871920de3b0aabea131cb7
#
_entry.id   2ebc0502c1871920de3b0aabea131cb7
#
_cell.length_a   1.000
_cell.length_b   1.000
_cell.length_c   1.000
_cell.angle_alpha   90.00
_cell.angle_beta   90.00
_cell.angle_gamma   90.00
#
_symmetry.space_group_name_H-M   'P 1'
#
loop_
_entity.id
_entity.type
_entity.pdbx_description
1 polymer ?
#
loop_
_entity_poly.entity_id
_entity_poly.type
_entity_poly.pdbx_seq_one_letter_code
_entity_poly.pdbx_strand_id
1 'polypeptide(L)'
;LKPITREETWCHIKSVPPKPSSGFDNIPSKLLNAAAATLAAPLTEIINKCFLTGSFPDKLKLAKITPVLKKEPPEPGNYRPISQLSSISKVIEKAALSQLNKYLTNNYTDETQFAYKKNHGTVHPILQTRHIIEQELQKGNYVCLVLLDLSLAFDTLECENILPAKLEHYGSTPLTVKFFRNFFTNRTQITEWNGVKSEPIELYNHSCVQGSCLGPQIYNLYTQDLNKVTKCHSIMFADDTNYILSNKNPNLLIENMNEELEITHKYMKS
;
A
#
# COMPACT_ATOMS: atom_id res chain seq x y z
N LEU A 1 -15.06 3.56 9.80
CA LEU A 1 -14.15 3.89 10.92
C LEU A 1 -14.95 4.31 12.14
N LYS A 2 -14.49 3.92 13.34
CA LYS A 2 -15.13 4.20 14.64
C LYS A 2 -14.22 5.07 15.50
N PRO A 3 -14.77 5.89 16.42
CA PRO A 3 -13.97 6.61 17.40
C PRO A 3 -13.06 5.68 18.20
N ILE A 4 -11.88 6.18 18.56
CA ILE A 4 -10.88 5.47 19.35
C ILE A 4 -10.70 6.11 20.73
N THR A 5 -10.14 5.36 21.66
CA THR A 5 -9.85 5.85 23.02
C THR A 5 -8.49 6.56 23.09
N ARG A 6 -8.24 7.23 24.22
CA ARG A 6 -6.94 7.85 24.53
C ARG A 6 -5.84 6.80 24.63
N GLU A 7 -6.12 5.64 25.20
CA GLU A 7 -5.20 4.53 25.33
C GLU A 7 -4.81 3.97 23.97
N GLU A 8 -5.77 3.78 23.07
CA GLU A 8 -5.50 3.35 21.69
C GLU A 8 -4.64 4.39 20.95
N THR A 9 -4.95 5.68 21.11
CA THR A 9 -4.14 6.75 20.53
C THR A 9 -2.71 6.72 21.06
N TRP A 10 -2.54 6.56 22.39
CA TRP A 10 -1.21 6.41 22.98
C TRP A 10 -0.46 5.21 22.40
N CYS A 11 -1.10 4.06 22.24
CA CYS A 11 -0.52 2.89 21.59
C CYS A 11 -0.11 3.19 20.15
N HIS A 12 -0.94 3.91 19.39
CA HIS A 12 -0.61 4.29 18.00
C HIS A 12 0.60 5.24 17.96
N ILE A 13 0.69 6.22 18.85
CA ILE A 13 1.88 7.09 18.96
C ILE A 13 3.13 6.25 19.23
N LYS A 14 3.08 5.36 20.23
CA LYS A 14 4.21 4.50 20.61
C LYS A 14 4.61 3.51 19.52
N SER A 15 3.69 3.11 18.66
CA SER A 15 3.95 2.20 17.54
C SER A 15 4.67 2.87 16.37
N VAL A 16 4.73 4.21 16.30
CA VAL A 16 5.55 4.91 15.30
C VAL A 16 7.03 4.78 15.69
N PRO A 17 7.89 4.20 14.84
CA PRO A 17 9.31 4.05 15.16
C PRO A 17 9.96 5.39 15.51
N PRO A 18 10.68 5.51 16.63
CA PRO A 18 11.30 6.77 17.06
C PRO A 18 12.53 7.10 16.19
N LYS A 19 12.33 7.87 15.13
CA LYS A 19 13.39 8.32 14.20
C LYS A 19 13.69 9.81 14.40
N PRO A 20 14.93 10.27 14.11
CA PRO A 20 15.29 11.68 14.12
C PRO A 20 14.75 12.43 12.88
N SER A 21 14.41 11.72 11.82
CA SER A 21 13.84 12.31 10.60
C SER A 21 12.44 12.86 10.86
N SER A 22 12.12 13.97 10.21
CA SER A 22 10.84 14.69 10.32
C SER A 22 10.23 14.94 8.94
N GLY A 23 8.93 15.10 8.89
CA GLY A 23 8.23 15.64 7.73
C GLY A 23 8.47 17.15 7.56
N PHE A 24 7.59 17.79 6.81
CA PHE A 24 7.65 19.25 6.57
C PHE A 24 7.47 20.07 7.85
N ASP A 25 6.81 19.52 8.87
CA ASP A 25 6.54 20.14 10.17
C ASP A 25 7.75 20.17 11.11
N ASN A 26 8.86 19.57 10.73
CA ASN A 26 10.07 19.42 11.52
C ASN A 26 9.86 18.76 12.88
N ILE A 27 8.80 17.96 13.04
CA ILE A 27 8.50 17.20 14.27
C ILE A 27 9.01 15.76 14.09
N PRO A 28 10.16 15.39 14.68
CA PRO A 28 10.64 14.03 14.63
C PRO A 28 9.72 13.08 15.38
N SER A 29 9.56 11.85 14.88
CA SER A 29 8.76 10.84 15.59
C SER A 29 9.34 10.47 16.97
N LYS A 30 10.63 10.66 17.20
CA LYS A 30 11.26 10.52 18.53
C LYS A 30 10.65 11.49 19.53
N LEU A 31 10.45 12.75 19.15
CA LEU A 31 9.83 13.77 20.02
C LEU A 31 8.36 13.45 20.29
N LEU A 32 7.60 13.11 19.22
CA LEU A 32 6.21 12.69 19.35
C LEU A 32 6.05 11.51 20.32
N ASN A 33 6.96 10.55 20.21
CA ASN A 33 6.98 9.37 21.09
C ASN A 33 7.30 9.71 22.55
N ALA A 34 8.22 10.63 22.80
CA ALA A 34 8.55 11.10 24.14
C ALA A 34 7.36 11.83 24.81
N ALA A 35 6.64 12.64 24.02
CA ALA A 35 5.47 13.40 24.48
C ALA A 35 4.14 12.63 24.44
N ALA A 36 4.15 11.31 24.20
CA ALA A 36 2.95 10.52 23.94
C ALA A 36 1.86 10.66 25.03
N ALA A 37 2.23 10.69 26.29
CA ALA A 37 1.28 10.81 27.41
C ALA A 37 0.50 12.13 27.38
N THR A 38 1.16 13.22 27.01
CA THR A 38 0.56 14.57 26.90
C THR A 38 -0.25 14.71 25.61
N LEU A 39 0.26 14.16 24.50
CA LEU A 39 -0.34 14.33 23.19
C LEU A 39 -1.49 13.37 22.90
N ALA A 40 -1.63 12.29 23.67
CA ALA A 40 -2.68 11.29 23.42
C ALA A 40 -4.08 11.90 23.46
N ALA A 41 -4.41 12.74 24.43
CA ALA A 41 -5.73 13.34 24.55
C ALA A 41 -6.09 14.25 23.35
N PRO A 42 -5.32 15.31 23.02
CA PRO A 42 -5.65 16.17 21.90
C PRO A 42 -5.61 15.43 20.54
N LEU A 43 -4.72 14.46 20.35
CA LEU A 43 -4.69 13.67 19.12
C LEU A 43 -5.91 12.74 19.02
N THR A 44 -6.42 12.21 20.13
CA THR A 44 -7.68 11.43 20.13
C THR A 44 -8.84 12.25 19.61
N GLU A 45 -8.97 13.50 20.06
CA GLU A 45 -10.03 14.40 19.58
C GLU A 45 -9.92 14.66 18.08
N ILE A 46 -8.70 14.92 17.59
CA ILE A 46 -8.45 15.14 16.15
C ILE A 46 -8.80 13.90 15.36
N ILE A 47 -8.32 12.71 15.76
CA ILE A 47 -8.57 11.45 15.07
C ILE A 47 -10.06 11.16 15.03
N ASN A 48 -10.75 11.28 16.16
CA ASN A 48 -12.17 11.03 16.25
C ASN A 48 -12.97 12.01 15.39
N LYS A 49 -12.57 13.28 15.35
CA LYS A 49 -13.17 14.26 14.44
C LYS A 49 -12.97 13.87 12.97
N CYS A 50 -11.77 13.43 12.60
CA CYS A 50 -11.50 12.92 11.25
C CYS A 50 -12.41 11.75 10.88
N PHE A 51 -12.59 10.80 11.77
CA PHE A 51 -13.42 9.62 11.52
C PHE A 51 -14.92 9.95 11.49
N LEU A 52 -15.38 10.87 12.36
CA LEU A 52 -16.78 11.31 12.41
C LEU A 52 -17.19 12.21 11.23
N THR A 53 -16.25 12.92 10.63
CA THR A 53 -16.53 13.81 9.49
C THR A 53 -16.16 13.20 8.14
N GLY A 54 -15.39 12.11 8.15
CA GLY A 54 -14.83 11.51 6.94
C GLY A 54 -13.81 12.45 6.27
N SER A 55 -13.03 13.23 7.05
CA SER A 55 -12.06 14.19 6.53
C SER A 55 -10.68 13.96 7.14
N PHE A 56 -9.65 14.20 6.36
CA PHE A 56 -8.26 14.19 6.79
C PHE A 56 -7.69 15.60 6.77
N PRO A 57 -6.90 16.05 7.78
CA PRO A 57 -6.44 17.43 7.86
C PRO A 57 -5.54 17.81 6.68
N ASP A 58 -5.89 18.85 5.92
CA ASP A 58 -5.14 19.30 4.74
C ASP A 58 -3.69 19.68 5.07
N LYS A 59 -3.48 20.27 6.25
CA LYS A 59 -2.12 20.59 6.74
C LYS A 59 -1.19 19.37 6.88
N LEU A 60 -1.73 18.15 6.93
CA LEU A 60 -0.97 16.91 7.02
C LEU A 60 -0.81 16.19 5.68
N LYS A 61 -1.32 16.78 4.60
CA LYS A 61 -1.26 16.21 3.23
C LYS A 61 0.02 16.57 2.48
N LEU A 62 0.83 17.48 3.00
CA LEU A 62 2.10 17.86 2.40
C LEU A 62 3.16 16.80 2.67
N ALA A 63 3.78 16.30 1.61
CA ALA A 63 4.91 15.37 1.66
C ALA A 63 6.23 16.09 1.38
N LYS A 64 7.28 15.77 2.13
CA LYS A 64 8.64 16.20 1.84
C LYS A 64 9.39 15.08 1.13
N ILE A 65 9.83 15.31 -0.10
CA ILE A 65 10.57 14.35 -0.90
C ILE A 65 12.07 14.61 -0.76
N THR A 66 12.81 13.54 -0.41
CA THR A 66 14.28 13.55 -0.43
C THR A 66 14.73 12.55 -1.49
N PRO A 67 15.38 13.01 -2.59
CA PRO A 67 15.91 12.11 -3.59
C PRO A 67 17.11 11.32 -3.03
N VAL A 68 17.12 10.00 -3.23
CA VAL A 68 18.24 9.13 -2.85
C VAL A 68 18.75 8.43 -4.09
N LEU A 69 20.05 8.54 -4.38
CA LEU A 69 20.68 7.91 -5.54
C LEU A 69 20.52 6.39 -5.46
N LYS A 70 19.94 5.77 -6.51
CA LYS A 70 19.75 4.32 -6.65
C LYS A 70 20.93 3.66 -7.37
N LYS A 71 21.46 4.34 -8.39
CA LYS A 71 22.56 3.85 -9.22
C LYS A 71 23.33 5.01 -9.85
N GLU A 72 24.60 4.81 -10.13
CA GLU A 72 25.43 5.73 -10.93
C GLU A 72 25.10 5.61 -12.45
N PRO A 73 25.28 6.67 -13.23
CA PRO A 73 25.64 8.05 -12.84
C PRO A 73 24.47 8.81 -12.20
N PRO A 74 24.70 9.98 -11.54
CA PRO A 74 23.69 10.77 -10.85
C PRO A 74 22.78 11.54 -11.81
N GLU A 75 22.00 10.84 -12.61
CA GLU A 75 21.00 11.37 -13.53
C GLU A 75 19.59 11.37 -12.89
N PRO A 76 18.66 12.27 -13.29
CA PRO A 76 17.34 12.38 -12.67
C PRO A 76 16.58 11.06 -12.53
N GLY A 77 16.65 10.17 -13.52
CA GLY A 77 15.98 8.86 -13.51
C GLY A 77 16.64 7.83 -12.57
N ASN A 78 17.83 8.13 -12.02
CA ASN A 78 18.58 7.23 -11.15
C ASN A 78 18.35 7.48 -9.66
N TYR A 79 17.41 8.38 -9.31
CA TYR A 79 17.05 8.65 -7.93
C TYR A 79 15.73 7.97 -7.54
N ARG A 80 15.66 7.52 -6.27
CA ARG A 80 14.39 7.14 -5.64
C ARG A 80 13.86 8.32 -4.84
N PRO A 81 12.63 8.78 -5.07
CA PRO A 81 11.99 9.79 -4.23
C PRO A 81 11.56 9.15 -2.91
N ILE A 82 12.22 9.50 -1.81
CA ILE A 82 11.80 9.06 -0.48
C ILE A 82 10.89 10.11 0.12
N SER A 83 9.63 9.76 0.30
CA SER A 83 8.63 10.63 0.89
C SER A 83 8.66 10.59 2.41
N GLN A 84 8.75 11.76 3.02
CA GLN A 84 8.71 11.97 4.47
C GLN A 84 7.41 12.69 4.84
N LEU A 85 6.49 11.93 5.43
CA LEU A 85 5.23 12.45 5.95
C LEU A 85 5.37 12.90 7.41
N SER A 86 4.50 13.81 7.84
CA SER A 86 4.38 14.20 9.24
C SER A 86 4.22 13.00 10.16
N SER A 87 4.89 13.01 11.29
CA SER A 87 4.74 11.96 12.31
C SER A 87 3.31 11.92 12.89
N ILE A 88 2.63 13.05 12.92
CA ILE A 88 1.21 13.15 13.34
C ILE A 88 0.30 12.47 12.30
N SER A 89 0.55 12.70 10.99
CA SER A 89 -0.15 11.99 9.92
C SER A 89 -0.10 10.47 10.14
N LYS A 90 1.08 9.93 10.42
CA LYS A 90 1.28 8.49 10.66
C LYS A 90 0.48 7.94 11.83
N VAL A 91 0.20 8.73 12.87
CA VAL A 91 -0.65 8.29 14.00
C VAL A 91 -2.10 8.14 13.52
N ILE A 92 -2.64 9.12 12.78
CA ILE A 92 -4.00 9.04 12.21
C ILE A 92 -4.11 7.85 11.24
N GLU A 93 -3.12 7.69 10.36
CA GLU A 93 -3.03 6.58 9.42
C GLU A 93 -3.02 5.21 10.13
N LYS A 94 -2.24 5.07 11.21
CA LYS A 94 -2.18 3.82 12.00
C LYS A 94 -3.49 3.50 12.70
N ALA A 95 -4.21 4.51 13.17
CA ALA A 95 -5.54 4.34 13.76
C ALA A 95 -6.54 3.83 12.70
N ALA A 96 -6.54 4.42 11.50
CA ALA A 96 -7.37 3.97 10.39
C ALA A 96 -6.95 2.56 9.90
N LEU A 97 -5.65 2.32 9.75
CA LEU A 97 -5.08 1.03 9.32
C LEU A 97 -5.45 -0.11 10.27
N SER A 98 -5.37 0.12 11.58
CA SER A 98 -5.72 -0.87 12.60
C SER A 98 -7.17 -1.36 12.43
N GLN A 99 -8.10 -0.43 12.20
CA GLN A 99 -9.50 -0.75 11.99
C GLN A 99 -9.75 -1.41 10.63
N LEU A 100 -9.10 -0.92 9.57
CA LEU A 100 -9.19 -1.50 8.23
C LEU A 100 -8.68 -2.94 8.22
N ASN A 101 -7.52 -3.20 8.81
CA ASN A 101 -6.93 -4.53 8.89
C ASN A 101 -7.85 -5.50 9.66
N LYS A 102 -8.38 -5.06 10.81
CA LYS A 102 -9.32 -5.89 11.59
C LYS A 102 -10.57 -6.23 10.76
N TYR A 103 -11.08 -5.27 10.01
CA TYR A 103 -12.25 -5.47 9.15
C TYR A 103 -11.94 -6.46 8.01
N LEU A 104 -10.84 -6.26 7.29
CA LEU A 104 -10.45 -7.11 6.17
C LEU A 104 -10.12 -8.53 6.63
N THR A 105 -9.35 -8.70 7.71
CA THR A 105 -9.00 -10.03 8.23
C THR A 105 -10.24 -10.84 8.64
N ASN A 106 -11.26 -10.19 9.17
CA ASN A 106 -12.48 -10.88 9.61
C ASN A 106 -13.45 -11.24 8.48
N ASN A 107 -13.39 -10.52 7.36
CA ASN A 107 -14.39 -10.63 6.29
C ASN A 107 -13.82 -11.12 4.96
N TYR A 108 -12.50 -10.97 4.75
CA TYR A 108 -11.86 -11.25 3.47
C TYR A 108 -10.48 -11.87 3.70
N THR A 109 -10.32 -13.10 3.25
CA THR A 109 -9.03 -13.79 3.21
C THR A 109 -8.53 -13.83 1.78
N ASP A 110 -7.39 -13.25 1.53
CA ASP A 110 -6.65 -13.43 0.30
C ASP A 110 -5.45 -14.32 0.60
N GLU A 111 -5.42 -15.54 0.05
CA GLU A 111 -4.35 -16.50 0.25
C GLU A 111 -3.20 -16.33 -0.75
N THR A 112 -3.39 -15.50 -1.77
CA THR A 112 -2.43 -15.33 -2.85
C THR A 112 -1.41 -14.23 -2.58
N GLN A 113 -1.74 -13.20 -1.76
CA GLN A 113 -0.84 -12.12 -1.37
C GLN A 113 -0.14 -12.44 -0.05
N PHE A 114 1.20 -12.44 -0.06
CA PHE A 114 2.03 -12.76 1.11
C PHE A 114 2.66 -11.52 1.77
N ALA A 115 2.76 -10.40 1.06
CA ALA A 115 3.35 -9.19 1.61
C ALA A 115 2.44 -8.49 2.61
N TYR A 116 3.06 -7.79 3.57
CA TYR A 116 2.39 -6.97 4.58
C TYR A 116 1.45 -7.72 5.53
N LYS A 117 1.52 -9.03 5.55
CA LYS A 117 0.78 -9.91 6.46
C LYS A 117 1.65 -10.32 7.64
N LYS A 118 1.04 -10.36 8.83
CA LYS A 118 1.72 -10.81 10.05
C LYS A 118 2.18 -12.27 9.88
N ASN A 119 3.40 -12.58 10.32
CA ASN A 119 4.02 -13.91 10.23
C ASN A 119 4.25 -14.42 8.79
N HIS A 120 4.19 -13.56 7.78
CA HIS A 120 4.55 -13.88 6.40
C HIS A 120 5.83 -13.16 6.01
N GLY A 121 6.65 -13.80 5.20
CA GLY A 121 7.88 -13.25 4.64
C GLY A 121 8.12 -13.84 3.26
N THR A 122 9.19 -13.44 2.59
CA THR A 122 9.54 -13.84 1.22
C THR A 122 9.73 -15.34 1.03
N VAL A 123 10.05 -16.07 2.09
CA VAL A 123 10.21 -17.53 2.05
C VAL A 123 8.88 -18.24 1.73
N HIS A 124 7.75 -17.73 2.23
CA HIS A 124 6.45 -18.37 2.03
C HIS A 124 6.02 -18.44 0.55
N PRO A 125 6.02 -17.35 -0.24
CA PRO A 125 5.69 -17.42 -1.65
C PRO A 125 6.67 -18.28 -2.45
N ILE A 126 7.96 -18.29 -2.09
CA ILE A 126 8.97 -19.14 -2.75
C ILE A 126 8.64 -20.62 -2.53
N LEU A 127 8.35 -21.02 -1.29
CA LEU A 127 7.99 -22.41 -0.96
C LEU A 127 6.70 -22.82 -1.64
N GLN A 128 5.69 -21.96 -1.68
CA GLN A 128 4.42 -22.26 -2.35
C GLN A 128 4.60 -22.39 -3.87
N THR A 129 5.34 -21.47 -4.49
CA THR A 129 5.70 -21.56 -5.92
C THR A 129 6.35 -22.89 -6.24
N ARG A 130 7.38 -23.26 -5.47
CA ARG A 130 8.08 -24.54 -5.63
C ARG A 130 7.15 -25.74 -5.46
N HIS A 131 6.32 -25.73 -4.43
CA HIS A 131 5.38 -26.82 -4.16
C HIS A 131 4.40 -27.05 -5.31
N ILE A 132 3.80 -25.99 -5.86
CA ILE A 132 2.88 -26.09 -7.01
C ILE A 132 3.62 -26.66 -8.22
N ILE A 133 4.82 -26.17 -8.52
CA ILE A 133 5.62 -26.64 -9.66
C ILE A 133 5.92 -28.15 -9.50
N GLU A 134 6.40 -28.56 -8.32
CA GLU A 134 6.74 -29.96 -8.05
C GLU A 134 5.51 -30.88 -8.18
N GLN A 135 4.35 -30.46 -7.67
CA GLN A 135 3.09 -31.22 -7.82
C GLN A 135 2.68 -31.39 -9.28
N GLU A 136 2.77 -30.34 -10.09
CA GLU A 136 2.36 -30.40 -11.49
C GLU A 136 3.33 -31.25 -12.34
N LEU A 137 4.62 -31.16 -12.07
CA LEU A 137 5.64 -32.01 -12.71
C LEU A 137 5.45 -33.49 -12.35
N GLN A 138 5.09 -33.81 -11.11
CA GLN A 138 4.79 -35.20 -10.68
C GLN A 138 3.56 -35.78 -11.40
N LYS A 139 2.59 -34.94 -11.80
CA LYS A 139 1.44 -35.34 -12.63
C LYS A 139 1.80 -35.53 -14.09
N GLY A 140 3.05 -35.29 -14.49
CA GLY A 140 3.53 -35.36 -15.86
C GLY A 140 3.13 -34.16 -16.72
N ASN A 141 2.79 -33.03 -16.09
CA ASN A 141 2.48 -31.79 -16.78
C ASN A 141 3.75 -30.97 -17.09
N TYR A 142 3.75 -30.23 -18.17
CA TYR A 142 4.65 -29.10 -18.37
C TYR A 142 4.15 -27.93 -17.51
N VAL A 143 5.08 -27.12 -16.97
CA VAL A 143 4.77 -25.96 -16.12
C VAL A 143 5.35 -24.70 -16.74
N CYS A 144 4.54 -23.67 -16.84
CA CYS A 144 4.97 -22.32 -17.20
C CYS A 144 4.91 -21.43 -15.96
N LEU A 145 6.04 -20.79 -15.62
CA LEU A 145 6.15 -19.80 -14.58
C LEU A 145 6.46 -18.45 -15.24
N VAL A 146 5.60 -17.47 -15.01
CA VAL A 146 5.80 -16.08 -15.46
C VAL A 146 5.93 -15.16 -14.25
N LEU A 147 6.98 -14.37 -14.24
CA LEU A 147 7.27 -13.36 -13.22
C LEU A 147 6.90 -12.00 -13.79
N LEU A 148 5.95 -11.33 -13.14
CA LEU A 148 5.50 -9.99 -13.52
C LEU A 148 6.08 -8.97 -12.55
N ASP A 149 6.74 -7.95 -13.09
CA ASP A 149 7.25 -6.78 -12.36
C ASP A 149 6.46 -5.54 -12.83
N LEU A 150 5.80 -4.87 -11.90
CA LEU A 150 5.00 -3.69 -12.20
C LEU A 150 5.84 -2.42 -11.99
N SER A 151 6.13 -1.73 -13.07
CA SER A 151 6.81 -0.44 -13.00
C SER A 151 5.95 0.61 -12.31
N LEU A 152 6.47 1.24 -11.24
CA LEU A 152 5.79 2.30 -10.49
C LEU A 152 4.44 1.87 -9.86
N ALA A 153 4.32 0.62 -9.44
CA ALA A 153 3.10 0.00 -8.96
C ALA A 153 2.30 0.83 -7.93
N PHE A 154 2.99 1.45 -6.97
CA PHE A 154 2.36 2.32 -5.98
C PHE A 154 2.00 3.71 -6.51
N ASP A 155 2.74 4.21 -7.50
CA ASP A 155 2.58 5.57 -8.04
C ASP A 155 1.47 5.65 -9.10
N THR A 156 1.04 4.49 -9.63
CA THR A 156 0.01 4.37 -10.68
C THR A 156 -1.37 3.99 -10.14
N LEU A 157 -1.51 3.76 -8.82
CA LEU A 157 -2.81 3.43 -8.22
C LEU A 157 -3.78 4.61 -8.30
N GLU A 158 -4.93 4.39 -8.92
CA GLU A 158 -6.03 5.36 -8.94
C GLU A 158 -6.82 5.29 -7.62
N CYS A 159 -6.38 6.13 -6.65
CA CYS A 159 -6.94 6.13 -5.29
C CYS A 159 -8.17 7.03 -5.12
N GLU A 160 -8.55 7.81 -6.13
CA GLU A 160 -9.67 8.75 -6.04
C GLU A 160 -11.02 8.10 -6.33
N ASN A 161 -11.11 7.26 -7.35
CA ASN A 161 -12.36 6.63 -7.77
C ASN A 161 -12.36 5.12 -7.59
N ILE A 162 -11.31 4.41 -8.02
CA ILE A 162 -11.27 2.93 -7.97
C ILE A 162 -11.20 2.44 -6.52
N LEU A 163 -10.33 3.02 -5.68
CA LEU A 163 -10.24 2.61 -4.28
C LEU A 163 -11.56 2.82 -3.51
N PRO A 164 -12.27 3.96 -3.61
CA PRO A 164 -13.59 4.13 -3.03
C PRO A 164 -14.59 3.07 -3.48
N ALA A 165 -14.65 2.78 -4.79
CA ALA A 165 -15.54 1.76 -5.33
C ALA A 165 -15.24 0.36 -4.76
N LYS A 166 -13.95 -0.01 -4.65
CA LYS A 166 -13.53 -1.26 -4.00
C LYS A 166 -13.91 -1.29 -2.51
N LEU A 167 -13.69 -0.21 -1.77
CA LEU A 167 -14.09 -0.11 -0.37
C LEU A 167 -15.60 -0.26 -0.18
N GLU A 168 -16.42 0.32 -1.07
CA GLU A 168 -17.88 0.14 -1.08
C GLU A 168 -18.26 -1.30 -1.37
N HIS A 169 -17.64 -1.92 -2.39
CA HIS A 169 -17.85 -3.32 -2.73
C HIS A 169 -17.52 -4.25 -1.55
N TYR A 170 -16.48 -3.93 -0.78
CA TYR A 170 -16.13 -4.66 0.44
C TYR A 170 -16.96 -4.25 1.66
N GLY A 171 -18.08 -3.51 1.49
CA GLY A 171 -19.04 -3.19 2.55
C GLY A 171 -18.60 -2.09 3.52
N SER A 172 -17.63 -1.25 3.13
CA SER A 172 -17.27 -0.08 3.93
C SER A 172 -18.41 0.93 3.99
N THR A 173 -18.58 1.58 5.15
CA THR A 173 -19.62 2.62 5.28
C THR A 173 -19.25 3.85 4.44
N PRO A 174 -20.25 4.63 3.95
CA PRO A 174 -20.01 5.84 3.15
C PRO A 174 -19.06 6.84 3.83
N LEU A 175 -19.11 6.92 5.16
CA LEU A 175 -18.22 7.79 5.93
C LEU A 175 -16.77 7.31 5.91
N THR A 176 -16.53 6.00 5.96
CA THR A 176 -15.21 5.39 5.83
C THR A 176 -14.64 5.62 4.42
N VAL A 177 -15.46 5.41 3.40
CA VAL A 177 -15.10 5.68 2.00
C VAL A 177 -14.72 7.15 1.81
N LYS A 178 -15.53 8.07 2.36
CA LYS A 178 -15.26 9.51 2.33
C LYS A 178 -13.92 9.85 2.98
N PHE A 179 -13.58 9.23 4.12
CA PHE A 179 -12.28 9.45 4.79
C PHE A 179 -11.12 9.03 3.90
N PHE A 180 -11.15 7.84 3.31
CA PHE A 180 -10.08 7.37 2.44
C PHE A 180 -9.98 8.21 1.16
N ARG A 181 -11.09 8.56 0.51
CA ARG A 181 -11.08 9.49 -0.63
C ARG A 181 -10.42 10.80 -0.24
N ASN A 182 -10.83 11.43 0.87
CA ASN A 182 -10.25 12.68 1.32
C ASN A 182 -8.78 12.55 1.71
N PHE A 183 -8.33 11.40 2.22
CA PHE A 183 -6.92 11.15 2.52
C PHE A 183 -6.04 11.20 1.28
N PHE A 184 -6.51 10.71 0.13
CA PHE A 184 -5.74 10.65 -1.11
C PHE A 184 -5.86 11.90 -1.99
N THR A 185 -6.91 12.71 -1.83
CA THR A 185 -7.13 13.90 -2.65
C THR A 185 -6.42 15.15 -2.12
N ASN A 186 -6.14 16.12 -3.01
CA ASN A 186 -5.54 17.41 -2.70
C ASN A 186 -4.20 17.30 -1.93
N ARG A 187 -3.38 16.34 -2.32
CA ARG A 187 -2.05 16.16 -1.73
C ARG A 187 -1.02 16.97 -2.50
N THR A 188 -0.06 17.48 -1.75
CA THR A 188 1.05 18.26 -2.30
C THR A 188 2.38 17.66 -1.87
N GLN A 189 3.41 17.92 -2.66
CA GLN A 189 4.78 17.56 -2.31
C GLN A 189 5.75 18.70 -2.57
N ILE A 190 6.81 18.74 -1.77
CA ILE A 190 7.99 19.57 -1.98
C ILE A 190 9.22 18.66 -2.06
N THR A 191 10.16 18.99 -2.93
CA THR A 191 11.46 18.30 -2.98
C THR A 191 12.49 19.10 -2.21
N GLU A 192 13.21 18.47 -1.29
CA GLU A 192 14.32 19.07 -0.56
C GLU A 192 15.63 18.39 -0.95
N TRP A 193 16.57 19.21 -1.50
CA TRP A 193 17.89 18.75 -1.93
C TRP A 193 18.95 19.75 -1.45
N ASN A 194 19.92 19.26 -0.67
CA ASN A 194 21.02 20.09 -0.12
C ASN A 194 20.53 21.38 0.57
N GLY A 195 19.43 21.30 1.31
CA GLY A 195 18.85 22.45 2.02
C GLY A 195 18.01 23.39 1.16
N VAL A 196 17.93 23.16 -0.15
CA VAL A 196 17.06 23.92 -1.06
C VAL A 196 15.74 23.18 -1.22
N LYS A 197 14.63 23.93 -1.18
CA LYS A 197 13.27 23.41 -1.35
C LYS A 197 12.70 23.88 -2.67
N SER A 198 12.00 23.00 -3.37
CA SER A 198 11.19 23.35 -4.53
C SER A 198 9.90 24.06 -4.11
N GLU A 199 9.21 24.68 -5.07
CA GLU A 199 7.82 25.05 -4.90
C GLU A 199 6.95 23.79 -4.66
N PRO A 200 5.84 23.93 -3.93
CA PRO A 200 4.87 22.84 -3.77
C PRO A 200 4.25 22.45 -5.12
N ILE A 201 4.18 21.15 -5.38
CA ILE A 201 3.54 20.57 -6.55
C ILE A 201 2.35 19.74 -6.09
N GLU A 202 1.19 19.93 -6.69
CA GLU A 202 0.03 19.09 -6.45
C GLU A 202 0.23 17.70 -7.06
N LEU A 203 -0.14 16.69 -6.30
CA LEU A 203 -0.18 15.30 -6.77
C LEU A 203 -1.56 15.07 -7.39
N TYR A 204 -1.61 15.07 -8.72
CA TYR A 204 -2.84 14.78 -9.44
C TYR A 204 -3.15 13.28 -9.41
N ASN A 205 -4.31 12.95 -8.90
CA ASN A 205 -5.14 11.74 -9.06
C ASN A 205 -4.52 10.34 -8.86
N HIS A 206 -3.24 10.19 -8.79
CA HIS A 206 -2.65 8.85 -8.89
C HIS A 206 -1.48 8.76 -7.93
N SER A 207 -1.67 8.23 -6.78
CA SER A 207 -0.57 7.56 -6.13
C SER A 207 -0.90 7.19 -4.69
N CYS A 208 -0.58 5.99 -4.37
CA CYS A 208 -0.42 5.61 -2.98
C CYS A 208 0.76 6.39 -2.43
N VAL A 209 0.49 7.25 -1.45
CA VAL A 209 1.51 8.13 -0.86
C VAL A 209 2.68 7.31 -0.36
N GLN A 210 3.81 7.38 -1.05
CA GLN A 210 5.04 6.72 -0.60
C GLN A 210 5.38 7.15 0.83
N GLY A 211 5.72 6.18 1.69
CA GLY A 211 5.99 6.45 3.11
C GLY A 211 4.75 6.55 4.01
N SER A 212 3.53 6.42 3.46
CA SER A 212 2.31 6.24 4.22
C SER A 212 2.27 4.86 4.90
N CYS A 213 1.70 4.80 6.10
CA CYS A 213 1.44 3.53 6.76
C CYS A 213 0.26 2.78 6.12
N LEU A 214 -0.64 3.48 5.44
CA LEU A 214 -1.79 2.91 4.73
C LEU A 214 -1.42 2.30 3.39
N GLY A 215 -0.38 2.82 2.72
CA GLY A 215 0.01 2.45 1.37
C GLY A 215 0.03 0.95 1.10
N PRO A 216 0.77 0.17 1.88
CA PRO A 216 0.87 -1.28 1.68
C PRO A 216 -0.47 -2.01 1.72
N GLN A 217 -1.34 -1.64 2.66
CA GLN A 217 -2.65 -2.28 2.79
C GLN A 217 -3.63 -1.85 1.69
N ILE A 218 -3.53 -0.60 1.26
CA ILE A 218 -4.32 -0.08 0.14
C ILE A 218 -3.91 -0.77 -1.16
N TYR A 219 -2.61 -0.98 -1.37
CA TYR A 219 -2.11 -1.75 -2.51
C TYR A 219 -2.68 -3.18 -2.52
N ASN A 220 -2.61 -3.88 -1.39
CA ASN A 220 -3.19 -5.22 -1.27
C ASN A 220 -4.70 -5.23 -1.56
N LEU A 221 -5.44 -4.25 -1.04
CA LEU A 221 -6.88 -4.12 -1.30
C LEU A 221 -7.16 -3.83 -2.79
N TYR A 222 -6.30 -3.03 -3.43
CA TYR A 222 -6.44 -2.65 -4.83
C TYR A 222 -6.23 -3.84 -5.76
N THR A 223 -5.25 -4.70 -5.46
CA THR A 223 -4.87 -5.86 -6.30
C THR A 223 -5.54 -7.18 -5.89
N GLN A 224 -6.34 -7.19 -4.82
CA GLN A 224 -6.90 -8.40 -4.22
C GLN A 224 -7.78 -9.22 -5.17
N ASP A 225 -8.44 -8.60 -6.12
CA ASP A 225 -9.32 -9.26 -7.08
C ASP A 225 -8.60 -9.74 -8.35
N LEU A 226 -7.30 -9.44 -8.50
CA LEU A 226 -6.50 -9.90 -9.63
C LEU A 226 -6.52 -11.45 -9.76
N ASN A 227 -6.46 -12.17 -8.64
CA ASN A 227 -6.52 -13.62 -8.61
C ASN A 227 -7.88 -14.22 -9.07
N LYS A 228 -8.93 -13.39 -9.15
CA LYS A 228 -10.26 -13.80 -9.62
C LYS A 228 -10.43 -13.59 -11.13
N VAL A 229 -9.57 -12.78 -11.72
CA VAL A 229 -9.60 -12.44 -13.15
C VAL A 229 -8.86 -13.48 -13.98
N THR A 230 -7.80 -14.07 -13.42
CA THR A 230 -6.94 -15.06 -14.08
C THR A 230 -7.25 -16.49 -13.61
N LYS A 231 -7.04 -17.48 -14.50
CA LYS A 231 -7.05 -18.90 -14.18
C LYS A 231 -5.71 -19.44 -13.70
N CYS A 232 -4.66 -18.60 -13.77
CA CYS A 232 -3.34 -18.98 -13.24
C CYS A 232 -3.37 -19.13 -11.72
N HIS A 233 -2.54 -20.03 -11.19
CA HIS A 233 -2.17 -19.94 -9.78
C HIS A 233 -1.35 -18.67 -9.58
N SER A 234 -1.96 -17.69 -8.90
CA SER A 234 -1.34 -16.38 -8.61
C SER A 234 -0.65 -16.44 -7.25
N ILE A 235 0.61 -16.03 -7.19
CA ILE A 235 1.37 -15.87 -5.95
C ILE A 235 1.97 -14.48 -5.95
N MET A 236 1.55 -13.64 -5.01
CA MET A 236 1.91 -12.23 -4.95
C MET A 236 2.73 -11.90 -3.70
N PHE A 237 3.74 -11.06 -3.87
CA PHE A 237 4.48 -10.44 -2.77
C PHE A 237 4.67 -8.95 -3.06
N ALA A 238 3.79 -8.13 -2.52
CA ALA A 238 3.62 -6.72 -2.88
C ALA A 238 3.30 -6.59 -4.38
N ASP A 239 4.15 -5.91 -5.14
CA ASP A 239 4.07 -5.70 -6.58
C ASP A 239 4.59 -6.90 -7.40
N ASP A 240 5.46 -7.72 -6.84
CA ASP A 240 5.94 -8.94 -7.49
C ASP A 240 4.79 -9.96 -7.59
N THR A 241 4.44 -10.35 -8.81
CA THR A 241 3.38 -11.31 -9.08
C THR A 241 3.91 -12.47 -9.91
N ASN A 242 3.70 -13.69 -9.42
CA ASN A 242 4.07 -14.93 -10.10
C ASN A 242 2.79 -15.62 -10.59
N TYR A 243 2.75 -15.94 -11.88
CA TYR A 243 1.72 -16.78 -12.48
C TYR A 243 2.27 -18.17 -12.81
N ILE A 244 1.55 -19.19 -12.37
CA ILE A 244 1.87 -20.58 -12.66
C ILE A 244 0.68 -21.20 -13.39
N LEU A 245 0.95 -21.79 -14.53
CA LEU A 245 -0.02 -22.56 -15.31
C LEU A 245 0.63 -23.88 -15.73
N SER A 246 -0.15 -24.94 -15.85
CA SER A 246 0.33 -26.26 -16.24
C SER A 246 -0.58 -26.91 -17.29
N ASN A 247 0.00 -27.72 -18.17
CA ASN A 247 -0.74 -28.49 -19.16
C ASN A 247 0.10 -29.70 -19.61
N LYS A 248 -0.56 -30.77 -20.06
CA LYS A 248 0.12 -31.93 -20.69
C LYS A 248 0.67 -31.60 -22.07
N ASN A 249 0.06 -30.64 -22.77
CA ASN A 249 0.51 -30.17 -24.08
C ASN A 249 1.25 -28.84 -23.95
N PRO A 250 2.56 -28.77 -24.30
CA PRO A 250 3.34 -27.54 -24.14
C PRO A 250 2.89 -26.40 -25.04
N ASN A 251 2.38 -26.68 -26.26
CA ASN A 251 1.90 -25.63 -27.16
C ASN A 251 0.64 -24.97 -26.61
N LEU A 252 -0.32 -25.80 -26.14
CA LEU A 252 -1.53 -25.30 -25.51
C LEU A 252 -1.24 -24.55 -24.19
N LEU A 253 -0.20 -24.95 -23.47
CA LEU A 253 0.25 -24.25 -22.27
C LEU A 253 0.69 -22.80 -22.58
N ILE A 254 1.46 -22.63 -23.68
CA ILE A 254 1.94 -21.30 -24.11
C ILE A 254 0.76 -20.44 -24.58
N GLU A 255 -0.15 -21.00 -25.37
CA GLU A 255 -1.35 -20.31 -25.85
C GLU A 255 -2.19 -19.80 -24.65
N ASN A 256 -2.52 -20.70 -23.74
CA ASN A 256 -3.30 -20.35 -22.55
C ASN A 256 -2.59 -19.29 -21.66
N MET A 257 -1.27 -19.39 -21.50
CA MET A 257 -0.54 -18.38 -20.72
C MET A 257 -0.59 -17.00 -21.40
N ASN A 258 -0.48 -16.93 -22.71
CA ASN A 258 -0.59 -15.67 -23.44
C ASN A 258 -1.99 -15.06 -23.30
N GLU A 259 -3.05 -15.87 -23.36
CA GLU A 259 -4.42 -15.40 -23.12
C GLU A 259 -4.57 -14.81 -21.69
N GLU A 260 -4.04 -15.49 -20.68
CA GLU A 260 -4.10 -15.04 -19.30
C GLU A 260 -3.30 -13.74 -19.08
N LEU A 261 -2.17 -13.57 -19.77
CA LEU A 261 -1.40 -12.32 -19.74
C LEU A 261 -2.15 -11.16 -20.40
N GLU A 262 -2.88 -11.41 -21.50
CA GLU A 262 -3.74 -10.39 -22.10
C GLU A 262 -4.91 -9.98 -21.21
N ILE A 263 -5.54 -10.95 -20.53
CA ILE A 263 -6.59 -10.68 -19.54
C ILE A 263 -6.05 -9.80 -18.41
N THR A 264 -4.89 -10.16 -17.88
CA THR A 264 -4.20 -9.38 -16.83
C THR A 264 -3.87 -7.97 -17.31
N HIS A 265 -3.36 -7.82 -18.53
CA HIS A 265 -3.04 -6.52 -19.09
C HIS A 265 -4.28 -5.62 -19.23
N LYS A 266 -5.41 -6.18 -19.64
CA LYS A 266 -6.70 -5.45 -19.72
C LYS A 266 -7.16 -5.02 -18.33
N TYR A 267 -7.08 -5.92 -17.35
CA TYR A 267 -7.42 -5.61 -15.96
C TYR A 267 -6.56 -4.47 -15.38
N MET A 268 -5.25 -4.48 -15.66
CA MET A 268 -4.34 -3.43 -15.17
C MET A 268 -4.54 -2.07 -15.84
N LYS A 269 -5.27 -2.01 -16.95
CA LYS A 269 -5.62 -0.77 -17.67
C LYS A 269 -7.01 -0.24 -17.35
N SER A 270 -7.86 -1.04 -16.72
CA SER A 270 -9.22 -0.66 -16.31
C SER A 270 -9.24 0.02 -14.96
#